data_e195fa6f1b27e8e20e6d459c7a36545a
#
_entry.id   e195fa6f1b27e8e20e6d459c7a36545a
#
_cell.length_a   1.000
_cell.length_b   1.000
_cell.length_c   1.000
_cell.angle_alpha   90.00
_cell.angle_beta   90.00
_cell.angle_gamma   90.00
#
_symmetry.space_group_name_H-M   'P 1'
#
loop_
_entity.id
_entity.type
_entity.pdbx_description
1 polymer ?
#
loop_
_entity_poly.entity_id
_entity_poly.type
_entity_poly.pdbx_seq_one_letter_code
_entity_poly.pdbx_strand_id
1 'polypeptide(L)'
;MNKKKNIITFAAFLILMVGLGANDAMRGIFSTIFSAHFQLSTAQLSQIVPVSYIGTLVFLAVGGFGVYILGRRKAMLLYTFLWSAAMLLFATTDSYLLLLVGMFFAMGTSTLLNTNMNLITTGMFAVAPGFFVNFLFFIQGIGTSGSQSIIGNWATDISSWHTVAWGLLAIGAVAMVLFVLFPMPEVQEHKTEGKVSPKEIMSCPAFLSLVLIIGLYFIAEHGIMNWLVSYATNALEVPMGQAANFTAVFFGCVMVGRLVLSSLVDKLGIYRCLRLFATSAAVLYTAGVLLGAPGLWLLAVSGLLFSILYPTLVMLIPRYWPSHAASSASGLVLSVASLADILFNAVFGSLVDAIGYRTSFLIMPACMVGCTALLWLFFAKAKKLERCD
;
A
#
# COMPACT_ATOMS: atom_id res chain seq x y z
N MET A 1 16.57 11.24 27.28
CA MET A 1 16.68 10.01 26.47
C MET A 1 17.94 10.09 25.61
N ASN A 2 18.71 9.02 25.49
CA ASN A 2 20.04 9.07 24.85
C ASN A 2 19.89 9.15 23.32
N LYS A 3 20.24 10.30 22.68
CA LYS A 3 20.15 10.52 21.22
C LYS A 3 20.73 9.38 20.38
N LYS A 4 21.84 8.78 20.83
CA LYS A 4 22.48 7.64 20.13
C LYS A 4 21.55 6.41 20.04
N LYS A 5 20.82 6.10 21.12
CA LYS A 5 19.90 4.94 21.13
C LYS A 5 18.73 5.14 20.17
N ASN A 6 18.17 6.36 20.09
CA ASN A 6 17.10 6.68 19.15
C ASN A 6 17.55 6.53 17.69
N ILE A 7 18.76 6.97 17.37
CA ILE A 7 19.32 6.86 16.01
C ILE A 7 19.48 5.39 15.60
N ILE A 8 19.96 4.51 16.50
CA ILE A 8 20.13 3.09 16.20
C ILE A 8 18.75 2.40 16.00
N THR A 9 17.78 2.71 16.87
CA THR A 9 16.41 2.18 16.71
C THR A 9 15.79 2.68 15.41
N PHE A 10 16.00 3.93 15.04
CA PHE A 10 15.53 4.48 13.78
C PHE A 10 16.22 3.82 12.57
N ALA A 11 17.53 3.55 12.64
CA ALA A 11 18.23 2.80 11.60
C ALA A 11 17.67 1.37 11.44
N ALA A 12 17.31 0.71 12.54
CA ALA A 12 16.63 -0.59 12.47
C ALA A 12 15.25 -0.49 11.78
N PHE A 13 14.50 0.61 12.00
CA PHE A 13 13.27 0.87 11.27
C PHE A 13 13.51 1.05 9.79
N LEU A 14 14.56 1.79 9.38
CA LEU A 14 14.91 1.97 7.97
C LEU A 14 15.21 0.63 7.29
N ILE A 15 16.01 -0.24 7.93
CA ILE A 15 16.31 -1.58 7.42
C ILE A 15 15.03 -2.40 7.24
N LEU A 16 14.17 -2.40 8.25
CA LEU A 16 12.90 -3.13 8.20
C LEU A 16 11.96 -2.57 7.13
N MET A 17 11.91 -1.24 6.94
CA MET A 17 11.10 -0.58 5.91
C MET A 17 11.49 -1.01 4.49
N VAL A 18 12.78 -1.22 4.21
CA VAL A 18 13.21 -1.80 2.93
C VAL A 18 12.61 -3.20 2.73
N GLY A 19 12.67 -4.04 3.77
CA GLY A 19 12.10 -5.39 3.73
C GLY A 19 10.58 -5.40 3.56
N LEU A 20 9.87 -4.51 4.27
CA LEU A 20 8.41 -4.37 4.14
C LEU A 20 8.01 -3.88 2.75
N GLY A 21 8.76 -2.91 2.18
CA GLY A 21 8.55 -2.45 0.81
C GLY A 21 8.77 -3.54 -0.23
N ALA A 22 9.83 -4.33 -0.08
CA ALA A 22 10.06 -5.49 -0.94
C ALA A 22 8.93 -6.52 -0.80
N ASN A 23 8.50 -6.84 0.43
CA ASN A 23 7.39 -7.75 0.68
C ASN A 23 6.09 -7.32 -0.02
N ASP A 24 5.78 -6.02 -0.03
CA ASP A 24 4.59 -5.49 -0.71
C ASP A 24 4.64 -5.71 -2.23
N ALA A 25 5.82 -5.65 -2.84
CA ALA A 25 6.04 -5.84 -4.27
C ALA A 25 6.00 -7.30 -4.74
N MET A 26 6.27 -8.27 -3.84
CA MET A 26 6.46 -9.68 -4.18
C MET A 26 5.28 -10.31 -4.92
N ARG A 27 4.05 -9.94 -4.57
CA ARG A 27 2.83 -10.48 -5.20
C ARG A 27 2.80 -10.23 -6.71
N GLY A 28 3.17 -9.02 -7.13
CA GLY A 28 3.23 -8.65 -8.54
C GLY A 28 4.41 -9.29 -9.25
N ILE A 29 5.60 -9.22 -8.65
CA ILE A 29 6.85 -9.74 -9.24
C ILE A 29 6.72 -11.25 -9.53
N PHE A 30 6.28 -12.03 -8.53
CA PHE A 30 6.24 -13.49 -8.62
C PHE A 30 4.92 -14.05 -9.15
N SER A 31 3.97 -13.21 -9.56
CA SER A 31 2.66 -13.66 -10.03
C SER A 31 2.72 -14.70 -11.16
N THR A 32 3.57 -14.46 -12.16
CA THR A 32 3.76 -15.39 -13.29
C THR A 32 4.48 -16.67 -12.88
N ILE A 33 5.46 -16.57 -11.98
CA ILE A 33 6.20 -17.72 -11.44
C ILE A 33 5.29 -18.61 -10.59
N PHE A 34 4.45 -18.01 -9.71
CA PHE A 34 3.48 -18.76 -8.92
C PHE A 34 2.46 -19.47 -9.81
N SER A 35 1.94 -18.79 -10.83
CA SER A 35 1.01 -19.39 -11.79
C SER A 35 1.62 -20.62 -12.47
N ALA A 36 2.86 -20.52 -12.94
CA ALA A 36 3.55 -21.61 -13.63
C ALA A 36 3.92 -22.77 -12.68
N HIS A 37 4.48 -22.46 -11.50
CA HIS A 37 4.98 -23.47 -10.56
C HIS A 37 3.84 -24.27 -9.93
N PHE A 38 2.80 -23.60 -9.44
CA PHE A 38 1.65 -24.25 -8.79
C PHE A 38 0.54 -24.62 -9.76
N GLN A 39 0.72 -24.41 -11.07
CA GLN A 39 -0.26 -24.65 -12.14
C GLN A 39 -1.63 -23.99 -11.83
N LEU A 40 -1.59 -22.72 -11.40
CA LEU A 40 -2.78 -21.99 -10.97
C LEU A 40 -3.56 -21.46 -12.18
N SER A 41 -4.90 -21.57 -12.11
CA SER A 41 -5.76 -20.72 -12.92
C SER A 41 -5.60 -19.25 -12.51
N THR A 42 -5.98 -18.32 -13.38
CA THR A 42 -5.91 -16.89 -13.05
C THR A 42 -6.84 -16.54 -11.88
N ALA A 43 -7.98 -17.24 -11.76
CA ALA A 43 -8.88 -17.13 -10.61
C ALA A 43 -8.20 -17.56 -9.29
N GLN A 44 -7.43 -18.65 -9.29
CA GLN A 44 -6.65 -19.06 -8.11
C GLN A 44 -5.54 -18.06 -7.80
N LEU A 45 -4.77 -17.63 -8.81
CA LEU A 45 -3.71 -16.63 -8.64
C LEU A 45 -4.25 -15.34 -8.01
N SER A 46 -5.45 -14.90 -8.42
CA SER A 46 -6.08 -13.69 -7.90
C SER A 46 -6.43 -13.75 -6.41
N GLN A 47 -6.51 -14.94 -5.78
CA GLN A 47 -6.80 -15.07 -4.34
C GLN A 47 -5.63 -14.64 -3.44
N ILE A 48 -4.41 -14.59 -3.97
CA ILE A 48 -3.23 -14.14 -3.20
C ILE A 48 -3.43 -12.71 -2.69
N VAL A 49 -3.99 -11.82 -3.49
CA VAL A 49 -4.19 -10.40 -3.14
C VAL A 49 -5.27 -10.21 -2.08
N PRO A 50 -6.51 -10.74 -2.23
CA PRO A 50 -7.54 -10.66 -1.19
C PRO A 50 -7.12 -11.27 0.13
N VAL A 51 -6.48 -12.44 0.13
CA VAL A 51 -5.99 -13.09 1.36
C VAL A 51 -4.98 -12.19 2.08
N SER A 52 -4.08 -11.56 1.34
CA SER A 52 -3.13 -10.58 1.87
C SER A 52 -3.84 -9.38 2.54
N TYR A 53 -4.85 -8.81 1.89
CA TYR A 53 -5.60 -7.67 2.42
C TYR A 53 -6.52 -8.04 3.58
N ILE A 54 -7.11 -9.24 3.56
CA ILE A 54 -7.87 -9.76 4.72
C ILE A 54 -6.92 -9.89 5.93
N GLY A 55 -5.68 -10.38 5.72
CA GLY A 55 -4.64 -10.36 6.74
C GLY A 55 -4.42 -8.95 7.31
N THR A 56 -4.23 -7.95 6.44
CA THR A 56 -4.09 -6.55 6.83
C THR A 56 -5.27 -6.06 7.68
N LEU A 57 -6.51 -6.31 7.27
CA LEU A 57 -7.71 -5.86 8.00
C LEU A 57 -7.83 -6.54 9.36
N VAL A 58 -7.64 -7.87 9.42
CA VAL A 58 -7.71 -8.63 10.66
C VAL A 58 -6.66 -8.16 11.66
N PHE A 59 -5.41 -8.01 11.20
CA PHE A 59 -4.33 -7.58 12.07
C PHE A 59 -4.50 -6.12 12.53
N LEU A 60 -5.01 -5.22 11.70
CA LEU A 60 -5.35 -3.86 12.14
C LEU A 60 -6.44 -3.86 13.21
N ALA A 61 -7.46 -4.70 13.06
CA ALA A 61 -8.54 -4.81 14.04
C ALA A 61 -8.05 -5.32 15.41
N VAL A 62 -7.14 -6.30 15.42
CA VAL A 62 -6.63 -6.90 16.67
C VAL A 62 -5.34 -6.26 17.19
N GLY A 63 -4.63 -5.53 16.34
CA GLY A 63 -3.29 -5.00 16.65
C GLY A 63 -3.26 -3.99 17.79
N GLY A 64 -4.32 -3.21 17.95
CA GLY A 64 -4.50 -2.31 19.08
C GLY A 64 -4.51 -3.05 20.43
N PHE A 65 -5.13 -4.22 20.50
CA PHE A 65 -5.11 -5.08 21.69
C PHE A 65 -3.70 -5.59 22.01
N GLY A 66 -2.93 -5.97 20.98
CA GLY A 66 -1.55 -6.43 21.16
C GLY A 66 -0.68 -5.35 21.81
N VAL A 67 -0.78 -4.11 21.37
CA VAL A 67 -0.05 -2.97 21.97
C VAL A 67 -0.55 -2.68 23.39
N TYR A 68 -1.87 -2.72 23.61
CA TYR A 68 -2.48 -2.46 24.91
C TYR A 68 -2.05 -3.48 25.98
N ILE A 69 -2.02 -4.78 25.63
CA ILE A 69 -1.71 -5.87 26.58
C ILE A 69 -0.20 -5.99 26.81
N LEU A 70 0.59 -5.95 25.73
CA LEU A 70 2.02 -6.27 25.79
C LEU A 70 2.90 -5.03 26.00
N GLY A 71 2.35 -3.85 25.74
CA GLY A 71 3.13 -2.63 25.56
C GLY A 71 3.85 -2.60 24.22
N ARG A 72 4.15 -1.41 23.74
CA ARG A 72 4.61 -1.14 22.36
C ARG A 72 5.88 -1.90 21.96
N ARG A 73 6.86 -1.98 22.86
CA ARG A 73 8.13 -2.70 22.60
C ARG A 73 7.92 -4.19 22.37
N LYS A 74 7.17 -4.85 23.26
CA LYS A 74 6.91 -6.30 23.13
C LYS A 74 6.02 -6.60 21.92
N ALA A 75 5.06 -5.71 21.63
CA ALA A 75 4.24 -5.80 20.42
C ALA A 75 5.10 -5.72 19.16
N MET A 76 6.05 -4.76 19.07
CA MET A 76 6.98 -4.68 17.95
C MET A 76 7.81 -5.95 17.78
N LEU A 77 8.33 -6.52 18.87
CA LEU A 77 9.07 -7.78 18.83
C LEU A 77 8.18 -8.93 18.34
N LEU A 78 6.96 -9.04 18.84
CA LEU A 78 6.00 -10.05 18.39
C LEU A 78 5.66 -9.92 16.92
N TYR A 79 5.39 -8.71 16.44
CA TYR A 79 5.03 -8.48 15.03
C TYR A 79 6.21 -8.74 14.10
N THR A 80 7.44 -8.36 14.51
CA THR A 80 8.65 -8.68 13.75
C THR A 80 8.90 -10.20 13.72
N PHE A 81 8.67 -10.89 14.83
CA PHE A 81 8.76 -12.36 14.90
C PHE A 81 7.75 -13.02 13.96
N LEU A 82 6.47 -12.61 14.01
CA LEU A 82 5.43 -13.18 13.14
C LEU A 82 5.71 -12.90 11.66
N TRP A 83 6.20 -11.70 11.33
CA TRP A 83 6.61 -11.37 9.97
C TRP A 83 7.79 -12.24 9.51
N SER A 84 8.80 -12.41 10.36
CA SER A 84 9.94 -13.29 10.08
C SER A 84 9.53 -14.76 9.95
N ALA A 85 8.57 -15.22 10.75
CA ALA A 85 8.02 -16.58 10.63
C ALA A 85 7.28 -16.77 9.29
N ALA A 86 6.57 -15.76 8.80
CA ALA A 86 5.98 -15.79 7.46
C ALA A 86 7.06 -15.85 6.37
N MET A 87 8.17 -15.11 6.51
CA MET A 87 9.31 -15.19 5.56
C MET A 87 9.98 -16.57 5.61
N LEU A 88 10.11 -17.18 6.79
CA LEU A 88 10.61 -18.56 6.93
C LEU A 88 9.67 -19.55 6.23
N LEU A 89 8.36 -19.39 6.40
CA LEU A 89 7.37 -20.22 5.71
C LEU A 89 7.54 -20.09 4.19
N PHE A 90 7.68 -18.88 3.66
CA PHE A 90 7.94 -18.65 2.23
C PHE A 90 9.25 -19.26 1.74
N ALA A 91 10.29 -19.26 2.57
CA ALA A 91 11.59 -19.79 2.22
C ALA A 91 11.66 -21.33 2.19
N THR A 92 10.71 -22.00 2.84
CA THR A 92 10.78 -23.45 3.09
C THR A 92 9.61 -24.26 2.53
N THR A 93 8.56 -23.60 2.00
CA THR A 93 7.35 -24.29 1.54
C THR A 93 7.20 -24.25 0.02
N ASP A 94 6.72 -25.36 -0.51
CA ASP A 94 6.32 -25.56 -1.91
C ASP A 94 4.80 -25.80 -2.04
N SER A 95 4.02 -25.28 -1.09
CA SER A 95 2.57 -25.46 -1.05
C SER A 95 1.86 -24.13 -1.30
N TYR A 96 0.96 -24.09 -2.29
CA TYR A 96 0.12 -22.92 -2.56
C TYR A 96 -0.73 -22.50 -1.34
N LEU A 97 -1.29 -23.47 -0.60
CA LEU A 97 -2.07 -23.17 0.62
C LEU A 97 -1.20 -22.49 1.68
N LEU A 98 0.02 -22.98 1.89
CA LEU A 98 0.96 -22.37 2.85
C LEU A 98 1.47 -21.02 2.36
N LEU A 99 1.58 -20.80 1.04
CA LEU A 99 1.82 -19.48 0.47
C LEU A 99 0.71 -18.50 0.86
N LEU A 100 -0.58 -18.89 0.74
CA LEU A 100 -1.71 -18.04 1.14
C LEU A 100 -1.69 -17.74 2.65
N VAL A 101 -1.43 -18.74 3.49
CA VAL A 101 -1.27 -18.54 4.94
C VAL A 101 -0.12 -17.57 5.23
N GLY A 102 1.02 -17.76 4.59
CA GLY A 102 2.16 -16.85 4.70
C GLY A 102 1.81 -15.41 4.27
N MET A 103 1.08 -15.24 3.16
CA MET A 103 0.65 -13.92 2.67
C MET A 103 -0.28 -13.22 3.66
N PHE A 104 -1.22 -13.96 4.28
CA PHE A 104 -2.08 -13.42 5.33
C PHE A 104 -1.27 -12.86 6.51
N PHE A 105 -0.33 -13.65 7.05
CA PHE A 105 0.50 -13.21 8.17
C PHE A 105 1.51 -12.12 7.77
N ALA A 106 2.17 -12.25 6.63
CA ALA A 106 3.18 -11.30 6.16
C ALA A 106 2.59 -9.90 5.99
N MET A 107 1.44 -9.79 5.32
CA MET A 107 0.80 -8.49 5.06
C MET A 107 0.13 -7.92 6.31
N GLY A 108 -0.49 -8.75 7.11
CA GLY A 108 -1.09 -8.31 8.37
C GLY A 108 -0.05 -7.75 9.34
N THR A 109 1.04 -8.48 9.55
CA THR A 109 2.14 -8.04 10.43
C THR A 109 2.91 -6.85 9.85
N SER A 110 3.13 -6.79 8.53
CA SER A 110 3.72 -5.64 7.84
C SER A 110 2.97 -4.35 8.16
N THR A 111 1.64 -4.39 8.09
CA THR A 111 0.81 -3.21 8.39
C THR A 111 0.91 -2.77 9.85
N LEU A 112 0.95 -3.71 10.80
CA LEU A 112 1.16 -3.40 12.21
C LEU A 112 2.56 -2.81 12.48
N LEU A 113 3.58 -3.36 11.85
CA LEU A 113 4.95 -2.84 11.94
C LEU A 113 5.02 -1.42 11.41
N ASN A 114 4.48 -1.16 10.22
CA ASN A 114 4.38 0.17 9.63
C ASN A 114 3.71 1.17 10.58
N THR A 115 2.52 0.82 11.08
CA THR A 115 1.75 1.69 11.97
C THR A 115 2.52 2.01 13.26
N ASN A 116 3.10 0.98 13.90
CA ASN A 116 3.85 1.17 15.13
C ASN A 116 5.15 1.95 14.92
N MET A 117 5.90 1.68 13.85
CA MET A 117 7.12 2.45 13.53
C MET A 117 6.82 3.93 13.31
N ASN A 118 5.73 4.26 12.61
CA ASN A 118 5.29 5.64 12.41
C ASN A 118 4.97 6.32 13.75
N LEU A 119 4.21 5.66 14.61
CA LEU A 119 3.87 6.19 15.93
C LEU A 119 5.10 6.35 16.85
N ILE A 120 6.01 5.39 16.84
CA ILE A 120 7.25 5.48 17.63
C ILE A 120 8.13 6.62 17.12
N THR A 121 8.24 6.77 15.79
CA THR A 121 9.06 7.81 15.15
C THR A 121 8.56 9.21 15.50
N THR A 122 7.25 9.44 15.54
CA THR A 122 6.71 10.74 15.99
C THR A 122 7.09 11.08 17.44
N GLY A 123 7.16 10.08 18.31
CA GLY A 123 7.61 10.25 19.69
C GLY A 123 9.13 10.37 19.87
N MET A 124 9.91 9.81 18.93
CA MET A 124 11.39 9.88 18.96
C MET A 124 11.93 11.25 18.55
N PHE A 125 11.26 11.90 17.59
CA PHE A 125 11.71 13.15 16.98
C PHE A 125 10.69 14.26 17.21
N ALA A 126 10.84 14.99 18.30
CA ALA A 126 9.96 16.12 18.65
C ALA A 126 10.10 17.28 17.65
N VAL A 127 11.29 17.43 17.03
CA VAL A 127 11.55 18.41 15.96
C VAL A 127 11.34 17.74 14.62
N ALA A 128 10.42 18.25 13.82
CA ALA A 128 10.05 17.77 12.47
C ALA A 128 9.64 16.27 12.41
N PRO A 129 8.73 15.77 13.26
CA PRO A 129 8.32 14.36 13.27
C PRO A 129 7.78 13.90 11.91
N GLY A 130 7.06 14.76 11.20
CA GLY A 130 6.56 14.46 9.86
C GLY A 130 7.66 14.18 8.83
N PHE A 131 8.82 14.86 8.92
CA PHE A 131 9.95 14.57 8.06
C PHE A 131 10.46 13.13 8.25
N PHE A 132 10.65 12.69 9.49
CA PHE A 132 11.16 11.35 9.75
C PHE A 132 10.16 10.24 9.38
N VAL A 133 8.86 10.48 9.56
CA VAL A 133 7.82 9.56 9.09
C VAL A 133 7.81 9.48 7.55
N ASN A 134 7.86 10.60 6.86
CA ASN A 134 7.95 10.61 5.39
C ASN A 134 9.24 9.95 4.89
N PHE A 135 10.34 10.08 5.64
CA PHE A 135 11.60 9.42 5.31
C PHE A 135 11.49 7.89 5.47
N LEU A 136 10.75 7.37 6.47
CA LEU A 136 10.43 5.94 6.55
C LEU A 136 9.69 5.45 5.30
N PHE A 137 8.64 6.16 4.87
CA PHE A 137 7.90 5.80 3.67
C PHE A 137 8.72 5.93 2.38
N PHE A 138 9.63 6.90 2.33
CA PHE A 138 10.58 7.01 1.22
C PHE A 138 11.49 5.78 1.13
N ILE A 139 12.04 5.33 2.25
CA ILE A 139 12.87 4.11 2.33
C ILE A 139 12.04 2.86 1.99
N GLN A 140 10.78 2.78 2.44
CA GLN A 140 9.87 1.70 2.01
C GLN A 140 9.67 1.72 0.49
N GLY A 141 9.50 2.91 -0.10
CA GLY A 141 9.40 3.08 -1.55
C GLY A 141 10.65 2.61 -2.30
N ILE A 142 11.86 2.79 -1.74
CA ILE A 142 13.10 2.19 -2.28
C ILE A 142 13.00 0.67 -2.26
N GLY A 143 12.52 0.08 -1.16
CA GLY A 143 12.28 -1.37 -1.06
C GLY A 143 11.31 -1.86 -2.13
N THR A 144 10.18 -1.17 -2.31
CA THR A 144 9.15 -1.54 -3.29
C THR A 144 9.65 -1.39 -4.73
N SER A 145 10.15 -0.22 -5.10
CA SER A 145 10.61 0.08 -6.46
C SER A 145 11.89 -0.69 -6.81
N GLY A 146 12.87 -0.73 -5.88
CA GLY A 146 14.12 -1.44 -6.07
C GLY A 146 13.93 -2.95 -6.23
N SER A 147 13.06 -3.56 -5.43
CA SER A 147 12.76 -5.00 -5.56
C SER A 147 12.07 -5.33 -6.88
N GLN A 148 11.14 -4.48 -7.36
CA GLN A 148 10.51 -4.65 -8.67
C GLN A 148 11.58 -4.74 -9.77
N SER A 149 12.54 -3.82 -9.79
CA SER A 149 13.58 -3.82 -10.82
C SER A 149 14.60 -4.95 -10.61
N ILE A 150 15.18 -5.06 -9.42
CA ILE A 150 16.28 -6.02 -9.16
C ILE A 150 15.76 -7.45 -9.25
N ILE A 151 14.72 -7.78 -8.48
CA ILE A 151 14.20 -9.15 -8.40
C ILE A 151 13.49 -9.51 -9.69
N GLY A 152 12.71 -8.60 -10.28
CA GLY A 152 11.98 -8.85 -11.52
C GLY A 152 12.88 -9.18 -12.71
N ASN A 153 14.11 -8.67 -12.75
CA ASN A 153 15.09 -9.02 -13.79
C ASN A 153 15.93 -10.29 -13.48
N TRP A 154 15.96 -10.71 -12.22
CA TRP A 154 16.74 -11.84 -11.76
C TRP A 154 15.92 -13.12 -11.53
N ALA A 155 14.65 -12.96 -11.09
CA ALA A 155 13.79 -14.07 -10.74
C ALA A 155 13.37 -14.86 -11.99
N THR A 156 13.61 -16.18 -11.99
CA THR A 156 13.28 -17.08 -13.09
C THR A 156 12.31 -18.20 -12.70
N ASP A 157 12.35 -18.60 -11.44
CA ASP A 157 11.62 -19.76 -10.92
C ASP A 157 11.30 -19.64 -9.43
N ILE A 158 10.73 -20.68 -8.85
CA ILE A 158 10.35 -20.72 -7.43
C ILE A 158 11.58 -20.68 -6.50
N SER A 159 12.75 -21.12 -6.93
CA SER A 159 13.96 -21.04 -6.11
C SER A 159 14.41 -19.59 -5.90
N SER A 160 14.12 -18.73 -6.87
CA SER A 160 14.29 -17.27 -6.75
C SER A 160 13.42 -16.69 -5.65
N TRP A 161 12.15 -17.15 -5.54
CA TRP A 161 11.25 -16.79 -4.44
C TRP A 161 11.81 -17.19 -3.07
N HIS A 162 12.25 -18.46 -2.93
CA HIS A 162 12.85 -18.93 -1.70
C HIS A 162 14.09 -18.11 -1.31
N THR A 163 14.95 -17.79 -2.28
CA THR A 163 16.15 -16.97 -2.04
C THR A 163 15.80 -15.58 -1.54
N VAL A 164 14.80 -14.92 -2.14
CA VAL A 164 14.33 -13.61 -1.68
C VAL A 164 13.72 -13.71 -0.28
N ALA A 165 12.94 -14.75 -0.02
CA ALA A 165 12.34 -14.98 1.30
C ALA A 165 13.41 -15.16 2.39
N TRP A 166 14.52 -15.89 2.12
CA TRP A 166 15.69 -15.96 3.01
C TRP A 166 16.31 -14.60 3.25
N GLY A 167 16.44 -13.77 2.22
CA GLY A 167 16.94 -12.39 2.34
C GLY A 167 16.05 -11.52 3.24
N LEU A 168 14.73 -11.61 3.08
CA LEU A 168 13.76 -10.89 3.91
C LEU A 168 13.77 -11.41 5.36
N LEU A 169 13.91 -12.72 5.55
CA LEU A 169 14.08 -13.32 6.89
C LEU A 169 15.33 -12.76 7.58
N ALA A 170 16.45 -12.65 6.87
CA ALA A 170 17.67 -12.05 7.42
C ALA A 170 17.45 -10.59 7.83
N ILE A 171 16.72 -9.79 7.05
CA ILE A 171 16.32 -8.41 7.43
C ILE A 171 15.50 -8.44 8.73
N GLY A 172 14.51 -9.32 8.85
CA GLY A 172 13.70 -9.48 10.04
C GLY A 172 14.51 -9.88 11.28
N ALA A 173 15.44 -10.83 11.11
CA ALA A 173 16.34 -11.26 12.17
C ALA A 173 17.25 -10.14 12.66
N VAL A 174 17.85 -9.35 11.76
CA VAL A 174 18.66 -8.19 12.09
C VAL A 174 17.82 -7.15 12.85
N ALA A 175 16.63 -6.83 12.35
CA ALA A 175 15.73 -5.90 13.04
C ALA A 175 15.35 -6.40 14.44
N MET A 176 15.05 -7.70 14.59
CA MET A 176 14.74 -8.32 15.86
C MET A 176 15.90 -8.17 16.87
N VAL A 177 17.12 -8.48 16.45
CA VAL A 177 18.31 -8.33 17.31
C VAL A 177 18.48 -6.88 17.75
N LEU A 178 18.33 -5.92 16.83
CA LEU A 178 18.44 -4.50 17.15
C LEU A 178 17.32 -4.06 18.12
N PHE A 179 16.09 -4.54 17.97
CA PHE A 179 14.98 -4.21 18.88
C PHE A 179 15.13 -4.84 20.27
N VAL A 180 15.81 -5.97 20.38
CA VAL A 180 16.15 -6.58 21.68
C VAL A 180 17.27 -5.77 22.38
N LEU A 181 18.31 -5.39 21.64
CA LEU A 181 19.49 -4.72 22.20
C LEU A 181 19.24 -3.23 22.53
N PHE A 182 18.40 -2.56 21.72
CA PHE A 182 18.16 -1.12 21.86
C PHE A 182 16.71 -0.85 22.28
N PRO A 183 16.45 -0.26 23.45
CA PRO A 183 15.10 0.03 23.92
C PRO A 183 14.43 1.10 23.06
N MET A 184 13.19 0.84 22.70
CA MET A 184 12.32 1.81 22.04
C MET A 184 11.77 2.81 23.06
N PRO A 185 11.59 4.08 22.70
CA PRO A 185 10.93 5.04 23.56
C PRO A 185 9.46 4.66 23.79
N GLU A 186 9.00 4.89 25.02
CA GLU A 186 7.57 4.85 25.32
C GLU A 186 6.92 6.09 24.70
N VAL A 187 5.92 5.89 23.89
CA VAL A 187 5.09 6.94 23.29
C VAL A 187 3.82 7.03 24.12
N GLN A 188 3.56 8.20 24.70
CA GLN A 188 2.28 8.44 25.37
C GLN A 188 1.17 8.39 24.34
N GLU A 189 0.23 7.48 24.54
CA GLU A 189 -0.99 7.45 23.71
C GLU A 189 -1.84 8.66 24.09
N HIS A 190 -2.10 9.52 23.12
CA HIS A 190 -3.19 10.46 23.24
C HIS A 190 -4.48 9.61 23.25
N LYS A 191 -5.10 9.52 24.43
CA LYS A 191 -6.45 8.95 24.54
C LYS A 191 -7.34 9.78 23.63
N THR A 192 -7.83 9.16 22.56
CA THR A 192 -8.86 9.76 21.71
C THR A 192 -10.09 9.93 22.58
N GLU A 193 -10.37 11.15 23.01
CA GLU A 193 -11.57 11.48 23.75
C GLU A 193 -12.76 11.33 22.81
N GLY A 194 -13.67 10.43 23.15
CA GLY A 194 -14.97 10.24 22.52
C GLY A 194 -15.04 9.04 21.54
N LYS A 195 -15.82 8.03 21.90
CA LYS A 195 -16.23 6.98 20.95
C LYS A 195 -17.32 7.54 20.05
N VAL A 196 -16.95 7.97 18.83
CA VAL A 196 -17.93 8.33 17.80
C VAL A 196 -18.53 7.06 17.23
N SER A 197 -19.85 7.02 17.12
CA SER A 197 -20.55 5.86 16.56
C SER A 197 -20.26 5.72 15.06
N PRO A 198 -19.93 4.51 14.56
CA PRO A 198 -19.80 4.29 13.11
C PRO A 198 -21.03 4.74 12.31
N LYS A 199 -22.24 4.61 12.87
CA LYS A 199 -23.48 5.07 12.24
C LYS A 199 -23.50 6.59 12.02
N GLU A 200 -23.01 7.34 12.98
CA GLU A 200 -22.91 8.82 12.90
C GLU A 200 -21.94 9.23 11.79
N ILE A 201 -20.79 8.55 11.68
CA ILE A 201 -19.84 8.79 10.59
C ILE A 201 -20.45 8.47 9.23
N MET A 202 -21.14 7.34 9.11
CA MET A 202 -21.75 6.88 7.87
C MET A 202 -22.97 7.71 7.43
N SER A 203 -23.64 8.40 8.34
CA SER A 203 -24.76 9.27 8.02
C SER A 203 -24.34 10.57 7.33
N CYS A 204 -23.06 10.92 7.39
CA CYS A 204 -22.53 12.09 6.70
C CYS A 204 -22.68 11.96 5.18
N PRO A 205 -23.26 12.94 4.46
CA PRO A 205 -23.43 12.89 3.01
C PRO A 205 -22.11 12.76 2.22
N ALA A 206 -20.99 13.18 2.83
CA ALA A 206 -19.67 13.05 2.23
C ALA A 206 -19.13 11.60 2.29
N PHE A 207 -19.60 10.77 3.23
CA PHE A 207 -19.06 9.43 3.49
C PHE A 207 -19.02 8.56 2.24
N LEU A 208 -20.17 8.30 1.65
CA LEU A 208 -20.28 7.41 0.49
C LEU A 208 -19.47 7.94 -0.71
N SER A 209 -19.51 9.25 -0.93
CA SER A 209 -18.73 9.86 -2.03
C SER A 209 -17.23 9.66 -1.87
N LEU A 210 -16.70 9.87 -0.66
CA LEU A 210 -15.28 9.70 -0.36
C LEU A 210 -14.87 8.22 -0.40
N VAL A 211 -15.72 7.31 0.10
CA VAL A 211 -15.50 5.86 -0.01
C VAL A 211 -15.39 5.43 -1.46
N LEU A 212 -16.30 5.88 -2.33
CA LEU A 212 -16.27 5.52 -3.76
C LEU A 212 -15.05 6.11 -4.47
N ILE A 213 -14.72 7.39 -4.23
CA ILE A 213 -13.55 8.05 -4.81
C ILE A 213 -12.27 7.31 -4.44
N ILE A 214 -12.09 7.01 -3.15
CA ILE A 214 -10.87 6.37 -2.65
C ILE A 214 -10.83 4.88 -3.07
N GLY A 215 -11.97 4.19 -3.07
CA GLY A 215 -12.05 2.80 -3.53
C GLY A 215 -11.67 2.64 -5.00
N LEU A 216 -12.18 3.51 -5.88
CA LEU A 216 -11.78 3.53 -7.29
C LEU A 216 -10.30 3.90 -7.48
N TYR A 217 -9.79 4.81 -6.67
CA TYR A 217 -8.37 5.14 -6.66
C TYR A 217 -7.50 3.93 -6.26
N PHE A 218 -7.89 3.20 -5.21
CA PHE A 218 -7.17 1.99 -4.78
C PHE A 218 -7.14 0.92 -5.86
N ILE A 219 -8.27 0.65 -6.52
CA ILE A 219 -8.32 -0.31 -7.63
C ILE A 219 -7.35 0.12 -8.74
N ALA A 220 -7.29 1.40 -9.08
CA ALA A 220 -6.42 1.92 -10.13
C ALA A 220 -4.93 1.80 -9.75
N GLU A 221 -4.53 2.22 -8.54
CA GLU A 221 -3.12 2.22 -8.10
C GLU A 221 -2.63 0.80 -7.77
N HIS A 222 -3.38 0.05 -6.96
CA HIS A 222 -3.00 -1.30 -6.57
C HIS A 222 -3.09 -2.28 -7.74
N GLY A 223 -3.94 -2.00 -8.72
CA GLY A 223 -3.99 -2.76 -9.96
C GLY A 223 -2.66 -2.77 -10.70
N ILE A 224 -1.92 -1.66 -10.69
CA ILE A 224 -0.56 -1.61 -11.25
C ILE A 224 0.40 -2.50 -10.43
N MET A 225 0.37 -2.39 -9.10
CA MET A 225 1.24 -3.20 -8.24
C MET A 225 1.00 -4.70 -8.40
N ASN A 226 -0.25 -5.10 -8.46
CA ASN A 226 -0.63 -6.52 -8.40
C ASN A 226 -0.66 -7.17 -9.78
N TRP A 227 -0.99 -6.43 -10.85
CA TRP A 227 -1.36 -7.04 -12.13
C TRP A 227 -0.60 -6.52 -13.35
N LEU A 228 0.18 -5.41 -13.25
CA LEU A 228 0.89 -4.86 -14.41
C LEU A 228 1.89 -5.84 -15.01
N VAL A 229 2.63 -6.57 -14.16
CA VAL A 229 3.60 -7.58 -14.64
C VAL A 229 2.88 -8.67 -15.42
N SER A 230 1.80 -9.25 -14.84
CA SER A 230 1.01 -10.29 -15.50
C SER A 230 0.35 -9.79 -16.78
N TYR A 231 -0.21 -8.57 -16.77
CA TYR A 231 -0.81 -7.95 -17.96
C TYR A 231 0.21 -7.76 -19.09
N ALA A 232 1.35 -7.14 -18.76
CA ALA A 232 2.39 -6.85 -19.76
C ALA A 232 2.98 -8.14 -20.33
N THR A 233 3.15 -9.17 -19.49
CA THR A 233 3.71 -10.45 -19.93
C THR A 233 2.72 -11.25 -20.76
N ASN A 234 1.47 -11.40 -20.30
CA ASN A 234 0.50 -12.30 -20.93
C ASN A 234 -0.33 -11.64 -22.05
N ALA A 235 -0.53 -10.32 -22.04
CA ALA A 235 -1.35 -9.62 -23.03
C ALA A 235 -0.53 -8.80 -24.04
N LEU A 236 0.69 -8.39 -23.68
CA LEU A 236 1.54 -7.54 -24.52
C LEU A 236 2.85 -8.23 -24.92
N GLU A 237 3.07 -9.47 -24.47
CA GLU A 237 4.26 -10.30 -24.77
C GLU A 237 5.58 -9.61 -24.36
N VAL A 238 5.52 -8.73 -23.35
CA VAL A 238 6.70 -8.03 -22.81
C VAL A 238 7.45 -8.99 -21.87
N PRO A 239 8.78 -9.11 -21.98
CA PRO A 239 9.58 -9.94 -21.07
C PRO A 239 9.33 -9.52 -19.59
N MET A 240 9.24 -10.51 -18.69
CA MET A 240 8.91 -10.29 -17.27
C MET A 240 9.79 -9.23 -16.61
N GLY A 241 11.11 -9.25 -16.86
CA GLY A 241 12.03 -8.26 -16.30
C GLY A 241 11.72 -6.83 -16.76
N GLN A 242 11.34 -6.65 -18.04
CA GLN A 242 10.93 -5.33 -18.54
C GLN A 242 9.59 -4.90 -17.95
N ALA A 243 8.61 -5.82 -17.82
CA ALA A 243 7.34 -5.56 -17.19
C ALA A 243 7.51 -5.12 -15.71
N ALA A 244 8.39 -5.81 -14.98
CA ALA A 244 8.75 -5.45 -13.62
C ALA A 244 9.45 -4.08 -13.53
N ASN A 245 10.28 -3.72 -14.51
CA ASN A 245 10.91 -2.40 -14.57
C ASN A 245 9.88 -1.28 -14.77
N PHE A 246 8.83 -1.46 -15.58
CA PHE A 246 7.77 -0.46 -15.69
C PHE A 246 7.05 -0.25 -14.36
N THR A 247 6.79 -1.33 -13.61
CA THR A 247 6.22 -1.23 -12.26
C THR A 247 7.19 -0.52 -11.30
N ALA A 248 8.50 -0.84 -11.38
CA ALA A 248 9.54 -0.17 -10.60
C ALA A 248 9.58 1.34 -10.89
N VAL A 249 9.53 1.74 -12.15
CA VAL A 249 9.51 3.15 -12.55
C VAL A 249 8.24 3.83 -12.04
N PHE A 250 7.07 3.19 -12.12
CA PHE A 250 5.83 3.76 -11.58
C PHE A 250 5.97 4.08 -10.09
N PHE A 251 6.34 3.10 -9.27
CA PHE A 251 6.48 3.32 -7.82
C PHE A 251 7.69 4.19 -7.45
N GLY A 252 8.76 4.16 -8.24
CA GLY A 252 9.87 5.10 -8.14
C GLY A 252 9.42 6.55 -8.40
N CYS A 253 8.58 6.77 -9.41
CA CYS A 253 7.95 8.06 -9.69
C CYS A 253 7.01 8.48 -8.56
N VAL A 254 6.21 7.56 -8.00
CA VAL A 254 5.37 7.85 -6.82
C VAL A 254 6.24 8.31 -5.64
N MET A 255 7.33 7.60 -5.36
CA MET A 255 8.25 7.91 -4.27
C MET A 255 8.90 9.30 -4.45
N VAL A 256 9.48 9.55 -5.60
CA VAL A 256 10.13 10.84 -5.92
C VAL A 256 9.10 11.98 -5.95
N GLY A 257 7.94 11.73 -6.55
CA GLY A 257 6.85 12.71 -6.63
C GLY A 257 6.35 13.14 -5.25
N ARG A 258 6.26 12.24 -4.28
CA ARG A 258 5.91 12.58 -2.88
C ARG A 258 6.87 13.58 -2.26
N LEU A 259 8.15 13.51 -2.56
CA LEU A 259 9.15 14.46 -2.05
C LEU A 259 9.09 15.81 -2.79
N VAL A 260 9.03 15.76 -4.12
CA VAL A 260 9.17 16.97 -4.96
C VAL A 260 7.85 17.75 -5.04
N LEU A 261 6.71 17.04 -5.18
CA LEU A 261 5.42 17.66 -5.47
C LEU A 261 4.57 17.94 -4.22
N SER A 262 4.97 17.46 -3.03
CA SER A 262 4.21 17.70 -1.79
C SER A 262 3.96 19.18 -1.50
N SER A 263 4.94 20.05 -1.77
CA SER A 263 4.82 21.49 -1.60
C SER A 263 3.80 22.15 -2.53
N LEU A 264 3.41 21.51 -3.64
CA LEU A 264 2.38 22.03 -4.54
C LEU A 264 0.98 21.95 -3.90
N VAL A 265 0.74 20.99 -3.01
CA VAL A 265 -0.54 20.88 -2.30
C VAL A 265 -0.79 22.14 -1.45
N ASP A 266 0.25 22.64 -0.77
CA ASP A 266 0.16 23.86 0.04
C ASP A 266 -0.05 25.11 -0.82
N LYS A 267 0.61 25.19 -1.99
CA LYS A 267 0.53 26.32 -2.91
C LYS A 267 -0.79 26.37 -3.68
N LEU A 268 -1.25 25.25 -4.21
CA LEU A 268 -2.45 25.15 -5.05
C LEU A 268 -3.74 24.97 -4.23
N GLY A 269 -3.61 24.45 -3.02
CA GLY A 269 -4.71 24.00 -2.19
C GLY A 269 -5.27 22.65 -2.64
N ILE A 270 -5.84 21.91 -1.68
CA ILE A 270 -6.28 20.49 -1.84
C ILE A 270 -7.20 20.30 -3.05
N TYR A 271 -8.22 21.16 -3.23
CA TYR A 271 -9.23 20.98 -4.28
C TYR A 271 -8.67 21.14 -5.70
N ARG A 272 -7.80 22.14 -5.92
CA ARG A 272 -7.18 22.37 -7.22
C ARG A 272 -6.15 21.30 -7.53
N CYS A 273 -5.38 20.92 -6.51
CA CYS A 273 -4.37 19.89 -6.61
C CYS A 273 -5.01 18.54 -7.02
N LEU A 274 -6.03 18.07 -6.29
CA LEU A 274 -6.71 16.82 -6.62
C LEU A 274 -7.32 16.85 -8.02
N ARG A 275 -8.00 17.93 -8.44
CA ARG A 275 -8.55 18.02 -9.80
C ARG A 275 -7.47 17.92 -10.87
N LEU A 276 -6.42 18.70 -10.75
CA LEU A 276 -5.33 18.74 -11.73
C LEU A 276 -4.64 17.38 -11.85
N PHE A 277 -4.17 16.85 -10.72
CA PHE A 277 -3.39 15.62 -10.70
C PHE A 277 -4.22 14.37 -11.01
N ALA A 278 -5.46 14.28 -10.54
CA ALA A 278 -6.35 13.17 -10.89
C ALA A 278 -6.69 13.16 -12.37
N THR A 279 -7.01 14.34 -12.97
CA THR A 279 -7.30 14.42 -14.39
C THR A 279 -6.09 14.06 -15.25
N SER A 280 -4.91 14.60 -14.92
CA SER A 280 -3.68 14.29 -15.65
C SER A 280 -3.28 12.82 -15.51
N ALA A 281 -3.43 12.24 -14.30
CA ALA A 281 -3.18 10.83 -14.05
C ALA A 281 -4.14 9.94 -14.85
N ALA A 282 -5.45 10.25 -14.87
CA ALA A 282 -6.43 9.51 -15.64
C ALA A 282 -6.12 9.53 -17.14
N VAL A 283 -5.72 10.67 -17.69
CA VAL A 283 -5.35 10.79 -19.11
C VAL A 283 -4.12 9.98 -19.44
N LEU A 284 -3.02 10.14 -18.67
CA LEU A 284 -1.75 9.41 -18.92
C LEU A 284 -1.92 7.89 -18.72
N TYR A 285 -2.63 7.49 -17.67
CA TYR A 285 -2.87 6.08 -17.40
C TYR A 285 -3.70 5.44 -18.52
N THR A 286 -4.81 6.08 -18.89
CA THR A 286 -5.68 5.58 -19.96
C THR A 286 -4.93 5.50 -21.29
N ALA A 287 -4.20 6.55 -21.67
CA ALA A 287 -3.38 6.55 -22.87
C ALA A 287 -2.31 5.44 -22.83
N GLY A 288 -1.65 5.27 -21.67
CA GLY A 288 -0.64 4.23 -21.46
C GLY A 288 -1.18 2.81 -21.68
N VAL A 289 -2.38 2.52 -21.18
CA VAL A 289 -3.02 1.20 -21.38
C VAL A 289 -3.53 1.01 -22.79
N LEU A 290 -4.17 2.02 -23.39
CA LEU A 290 -4.75 1.92 -24.74
C LEU A 290 -3.69 1.75 -25.84
N LEU A 291 -2.52 2.37 -25.68
CA LEU A 291 -1.39 2.23 -26.62
C LEU A 291 -0.68 0.86 -26.53
N GLY A 292 -0.98 0.05 -25.50
CA GLY A 292 -0.34 -1.26 -25.33
C GLY A 292 1.15 -1.15 -24.95
N ALA A 293 2.00 -2.02 -25.51
CA ALA A 293 3.42 -2.10 -25.11
C ALA A 293 4.19 -0.76 -25.22
N PRO A 294 4.07 0.06 -26.28
CA PRO A 294 4.68 1.39 -26.32
C PRO A 294 4.16 2.34 -25.25
N GLY A 295 2.91 2.17 -24.82
CA GLY A 295 2.24 3.00 -23.82
C GLY A 295 2.70 2.73 -22.39
N LEU A 296 3.37 1.61 -22.10
CA LEU A 296 3.82 1.26 -20.75
C LEU A 296 4.73 2.33 -20.12
N TRP A 297 5.50 3.08 -20.94
CA TRP A 297 6.29 4.22 -20.44
C TRP A 297 5.41 5.37 -19.94
N LEU A 298 4.30 5.68 -20.63
CA LEU A 298 3.35 6.71 -20.18
C LEU A 298 2.69 6.28 -18.87
N LEU A 299 2.31 5.00 -18.79
CA LEU A 299 1.78 4.41 -17.56
C LEU A 299 2.80 4.50 -16.42
N ALA A 300 4.05 4.12 -16.65
CA ALA A 300 5.10 4.14 -15.64
C ALA A 300 5.36 5.57 -15.12
N VAL A 301 5.48 6.56 -16.00
CA VAL A 301 5.71 7.96 -15.62
C VAL A 301 4.48 8.59 -14.95
N SER A 302 3.27 8.07 -15.20
CA SER A 302 2.06 8.57 -14.52
C SER A 302 2.13 8.44 -12.99
N GLY A 303 3.02 7.59 -12.45
CA GLY A 303 3.32 7.48 -11.03
C GLY A 303 3.65 8.82 -10.36
N LEU A 304 4.29 9.77 -11.08
CA LEU A 304 4.51 11.13 -10.59
C LEU A 304 3.20 11.83 -10.25
N LEU A 305 2.16 11.61 -11.05
CA LEU A 305 0.85 12.22 -10.84
C LEU A 305 0.06 11.51 -9.74
N PHE A 306 0.22 10.19 -9.60
CA PHE A 306 -0.36 9.42 -8.50
C PHE A 306 0.24 9.78 -7.13
N SER A 307 1.48 10.25 -7.10
CA SER A 307 2.28 10.41 -5.87
C SER A 307 1.60 11.22 -4.77
N ILE A 308 0.90 12.29 -5.12
CA ILE A 308 0.25 13.19 -4.17
C ILE A 308 -1.25 12.94 -4.02
N LEU A 309 -1.85 12.09 -4.86
CA LEU A 309 -3.30 11.86 -4.83
C LEU A 309 -3.73 11.23 -3.50
N TYR A 310 -3.13 10.10 -3.11
CA TYR A 310 -3.49 9.41 -1.89
C TYR A 310 -3.35 10.28 -0.62
N PRO A 311 -2.19 10.88 -0.33
CA PRO A 311 -2.06 11.71 0.87
C PRO A 311 -3.01 12.91 0.84
N THR A 312 -3.27 13.50 -0.33
CA THR A 312 -4.19 14.63 -0.46
C THR A 312 -5.65 14.22 -0.29
N LEU A 313 -6.05 13.01 -0.75
CA LEU A 313 -7.37 12.44 -0.49
C LEU A 313 -7.57 12.16 1.01
N VAL A 314 -6.56 11.62 1.69
CA VAL A 314 -6.61 11.41 3.15
C VAL A 314 -6.74 12.75 3.90
N MET A 315 -6.05 13.80 3.46
CA MET A 315 -6.18 15.15 4.04
C MET A 315 -7.56 15.79 3.78
N LEU A 316 -8.29 15.31 2.79
CA LEU A 316 -9.63 15.81 2.49
C LEU A 316 -10.67 15.29 3.48
N ILE A 317 -10.53 14.04 3.96
CA ILE A 317 -11.52 13.39 4.82
C ILE A 317 -11.85 14.23 6.08
N PRO A 318 -10.86 14.64 6.91
CA PRO A 318 -11.14 15.35 8.17
C PRO A 318 -11.88 16.68 8.00
N ARG A 319 -12.00 17.20 6.77
CA ARG A 319 -12.66 18.48 6.52
C ARG A 319 -14.18 18.42 6.59
N TYR A 320 -14.74 17.21 6.51
CA TYR A 320 -16.19 16.99 6.48
C TYR A 320 -16.74 16.49 7.82
N TRP A 321 -15.90 16.19 8.80
CA TRP A 321 -16.30 15.77 10.13
C TRP A 321 -15.77 16.72 11.22
N PRO A 322 -16.45 16.83 12.36
CA PRO A 322 -15.94 17.56 13.52
C PRO A 322 -14.60 17.01 13.98
N SER A 323 -13.77 17.83 14.62
CA SER A 323 -12.39 17.48 15.02
C SER A 323 -12.31 16.21 15.88
N HIS A 324 -13.30 15.95 16.76
CA HIS A 324 -13.37 14.76 17.61
C HIS A 324 -13.67 13.48 16.82
N ALA A 325 -14.37 13.59 15.67
CA ALA A 325 -14.74 12.47 14.80
C ALA A 325 -13.77 12.25 13.63
N ALA A 326 -12.95 13.23 13.29
CA ALA A 326 -12.12 13.28 12.08
C ALA A 326 -11.18 12.07 11.95
N SER A 327 -10.54 11.63 13.03
CA SER A 327 -9.64 10.47 13.01
C SER A 327 -10.41 9.17 12.79
N SER A 328 -11.53 8.97 13.49
CA SER A 328 -12.40 7.80 13.34
C SER A 328 -13.03 7.75 11.94
N ALA A 329 -13.44 8.91 11.40
CA ALA A 329 -13.98 9.03 10.06
C ALA A 329 -12.94 8.66 9.00
N SER A 330 -11.69 9.14 9.14
CA SER A 330 -10.60 8.75 8.24
C SER A 330 -10.36 7.25 8.26
N GLY A 331 -10.29 6.64 9.43
CA GLY A 331 -10.13 5.19 9.57
C GLY A 331 -11.28 4.42 8.92
N LEU A 332 -12.53 4.81 9.17
CA LEU A 332 -13.70 4.11 8.65
C LEU A 332 -13.82 4.26 7.11
N VAL A 333 -13.63 5.48 6.58
CA VAL A 333 -13.67 5.74 5.13
C VAL A 333 -12.61 4.92 4.41
N LEU A 334 -11.37 4.91 4.90
CA LEU A 334 -10.27 4.15 4.29
C LEU A 334 -10.51 2.64 4.38
N SER A 335 -11.01 2.14 5.52
CA SER A 335 -11.31 0.72 5.69
C SER A 335 -12.41 0.25 4.73
N VAL A 336 -13.50 1.02 4.62
CA VAL A 336 -14.60 0.66 3.70
C VAL A 336 -14.18 0.80 2.24
N ALA A 337 -13.38 1.83 1.89
CA ALA A 337 -12.80 1.97 0.55
C ALA A 337 -11.89 0.80 0.18
N SER A 338 -11.11 0.28 1.12
CA SER A 338 -10.24 -0.89 0.90
C SER A 338 -11.03 -2.16 0.59
N LEU A 339 -12.29 -2.29 1.07
CA LEU A 339 -13.13 -3.43 0.70
C LEU A 339 -13.43 -3.48 -0.81
N ALA A 340 -13.57 -2.34 -1.47
CA ALA A 340 -13.78 -2.30 -2.92
C ALA A 340 -12.56 -2.88 -3.67
N ASP A 341 -11.36 -2.54 -3.23
CA ASP A 341 -10.11 -3.08 -3.78
C ASP A 341 -9.97 -4.59 -3.52
N ILE A 342 -10.28 -5.03 -2.30
CA ILE A 342 -10.27 -6.47 -1.96
C ILE A 342 -11.24 -7.26 -2.84
N LEU A 343 -12.48 -6.78 -2.97
CA LEU A 343 -13.50 -7.43 -3.79
C LEU A 343 -13.11 -7.45 -5.27
N PHE A 344 -12.59 -6.34 -5.78
CA PHE A 344 -12.09 -6.26 -7.15
C PHE A 344 -10.99 -7.30 -7.40
N ASN A 345 -9.97 -7.34 -6.55
CA ASN A 345 -8.88 -8.30 -6.70
C ASN A 345 -9.36 -9.76 -6.57
N ALA A 346 -10.37 -10.04 -5.74
CA ALA A 346 -10.95 -11.38 -5.58
C ALA A 346 -11.62 -11.90 -6.86
N VAL A 347 -12.23 -11.01 -7.65
CA VAL A 347 -12.94 -11.38 -8.87
C VAL A 347 -12.11 -11.15 -10.14
N PHE A 348 -11.02 -10.39 -10.07
CA PHE A 348 -10.24 -9.98 -11.24
C PHE A 348 -9.70 -11.16 -12.04
N GLY A 349 -9.22 -12.21 -11.37
CA GLY A 349 -8.72 -13.39 -12.04
C GLY A 349 -9.79 -14.14 -12.81
N SER A 350 -10.99 -14.30 -12.24
CA SER A 350 -12.13 -14.90 -12.94
C SER A 350 -12.57 -14.06 -14.15
N LEU A 351 -12.44 -12.74 -14.03
CA LEU A 351 -12.70 -11.82 -15.14
C LEU A 351 -11.67 -12.00 -16.25
N VAL A 352 -10.39 -12.15 -15.90
CA VAL A 352 -9.32 -12.44 -16.86
C VAL A 352 -9.55 -13.77 -17.57
N ASP A 353 -9.99 -14.81 -16.85
CA ASP A 353 -10.32 -16.11 -17.43
C ASP A 353 -11.50 -16.01 -18.42
N ALA A 354 -12.46 -15.11 -18.16
CA ALA A 354 -13.65 -14.93 -18.99
C ALA A 354 -13.41 -14.07 -20.25
N ILE A 355 -12.69 -12.94 -20.12
CA ILE A 355 -12.56 -11.91 -21.18
C ILE A 355 -11.11 -11.54 -21.53
N GLY A 356 -10.13 -12.25 -20.96
CA GLY A 356 -8.70 -12.05 -21.20
C GLY A 356 -8.07 -10.86 -20.47
N TYR A 357 -6.74 -10.88 -20.32
CA TYR A 357 -5.98 -9.83 -19.62
C TYR A 357 -6.16 -8.45 -20.23
N ARG A 358 -6.16 -8.35 -21.58
CA ARG A 358 -6.22 -7.06 -22.29
C ARG A 358 -7.49 -6.30 -21.98
N THR A 359 -8.63 -6.99 -22.00
CA THR A 359 -9.93 -6.38 -21.72
C THR A 359 -10.13 -6.11 -20.24
N SER A 360 -9.76 -7.07 -19.38
CA SER A 360 -9.91 -6.95 -17.93
C SER A 360 -9.07 -5.80 -17.37
N PHE A 361 -7.86 -5.58 -17.87
CA PHE A 361 -6.98 -4.52 -17.38
C PHE A 361 -7.52 -3.10 -17.68
N LEU A 362 -8.41 -2.93 -18.68
CA LEU A 362 -9.07 -1.65 -18.98
C LEU A 362 -9.95 -1.14 -17.83
N ILE A 363 -10.35 -2.00 -16.91
CA ILE A 363 -11.14 -1.59 -15.74
C ILE A 363 -10.34 -0.64 -14.85
N MET A 364 -9.02 -0.82 -14.73
CA MET A 364 -8.17 -0.01 -13.88
C MET A 364 -8.10 1.46 -14.31
N PRO A 365 -7.77 1.79 -15.59
CA PRO A 365 -7.89 3.18 -16.05
C PRO A 365 -9.34 3.68 -16.03
N ALA A 366 -10.35 2.83 -16.27
CA ALA A 366 -11.76 3.23 -16.12
C ALA A 366 -12.08 3.62 -14.66
N CYS A 367 -11.55 2.90 -13.66
CA CYS A 367 -11.66 3.29 -12.26
C CYS A 367 -10.98 4.63 -11.97
N MET A 368 -9.81 4.91 -12.57
CA MET A 368 -9.15 6.21 -12.41
C MET A 368 -9.95 7.36 -13.04
N VAL A 369 -10.56 7.13 -14.20
CA VAL A 369 -11.49 8.08 -14.85
C VAL A 369 -12.73 8.29 -13.97
N GLY A 370 -13.32 7.21 -13.44
CA GLY A 370 -14.46 7.26 -12.52
C GLY A 370 -14.13 8.03 -11.22
N CYS A 371 -12.98 7.75 -10.62
CA CYS A 371 -12.46 8.51 -9.48
C CYS A 371 -12.38 10.01 -9.78
N THR A 372 -11.79 10.37 -10.93
CA THR A 372 -11.66 11.75 -11.37
C THR A 372 -13.02 12.41 -11.58
N ALA A 373 -13.96 11.75 -12.26
CA ALA A 373 -15.31 12.26 -12.50
C ALA A 373 -16.06 12.49 -11.17
N LEU A 374 -15.98 11.53 -10.25
CA LEU A 374 -16.58 11.68 -8.91
C LEU A 374 -15.94 12.81 -8.11
N LEU A 375 -14.63 13.02 -8.20
CA LEU A 375 -13.95 14.17 -7.58
C LEU A 375 -14.50 15.50 -8.12
N TRP A 376 -14.66 15.63 -9.42
CA TRP A 376 -15.23 16.83 -10.03
C TRP A 376 -16.67 17.09 -9.57
N LEU A 377 -17.51 16.06 -9.54
CA LEU A 377 -18.89 16.14 -9.07
C LEU A 377 -18.96 16.47 -7.57
N PHE A 378 -18.11 15.83 -6.77
CA PHE A 378 -18.02 16.06 -5.33
C PHE A 378 -17.66 17.52 -5.04
N PHE A 379 -16.65 18.07 -5.73
CA PHE A 379 -16.23 19.46 -5.53
C PHE A 379 -17.24 20.48 -6.09
N ALA A 380 -18.00 20.15 -7.12
CA ALA A 380 -19.10 20.99 -7.59
C ALA A 380 -20.22 21.11 -6.54
N LYS A 381 -20.46 20.04 -5.78
CA LYS A 381 -21.45 19.99 -4.68
C LYS A 381 -20.88 20.47 -3.34
N ALA A 382 -19.56 20.54 -3.18
CA ALA A 382 -18.93 20.82 -1.90
C ALA A 382 -19.35 22.17 -1.26
N LYS A 383 -19.78 23.14 -2.06
CA LYS A 383 -20.40 24.39 -1.54
C LYS A 383 -21.76 24.16 -0.83
N LYS A 384 -22.41 23.00 -1.07
CA LYS A 384 -23.70 22.62 -0.45
C LYS A 384 -23.54 21.54 0.62
N LEU A 385 -22.38 20.87 0.67
CA LEU A 385 -22.05 19.91 1.73
C LEU A 385 -21.51 20.73 2.90
N GLU A 386 -22.43 21.20 3.74
CA GLU A 386 -22.10 21.74 5.06
C GLU A 386 -21.38 20.66 5.88
N ARG A 387 -20.51 21.09 6.81
CA ARG A 387 -19.90 20.16 7.77
C ARG A 387 -21.01 19.35 8.44
N CYS A 388 -20.75 18.07 8.62
CA CYS A 388 -21.64 17.21 9.42
C CYS A 388 -21.44 17.62 10.89
N ASP A 389 -22.20 18.61 11.34
CA ASP A 389 -22.23 19.06 12.73
C ASP A 389 -23.09 18.10 13.58
#